data_3df2ebc6e5ce5a17070aab43a50bfac1
#
_entry.id   3df2ebc6e5ce5a17070aab43a50bfac1
#
_cell.length_a   1.000
_cell.length_b   1.000
_cell.length_c   1.000
_cell.angle_alpha   90.00
_cell.angle_beta   90.00
_cell.angle_gamma   90.00
#
_symmetry.space_group_name_H-M   'P 1'
#
loop_
_entity.id
_entity.type
_entity.pdbx_description
1 polymer ?
#
loop_
_entity_poly.entity_id
_entity_poly.type
_entity_poly.pdbx_seq_one_letter_code
_entity_poly.pdbx_strand_id
1 'polypeptide(L)'
;MTKVIDIINQKKAPFASFELVPPLKGSDINKLYGAIEPLMEFAPPFINITFHRDEVEFRQTADGTFEKVTITKRPGSVAIAAAIMKRFPVEVVPHLICGGASKHQ
;
A
#
# COMPACT_ATOMS: atom_id res chain seq x y z
N MET A 1 16.12 -3.14 12.61
CA MET A 1 15.48 -2.91 11.30
C MET A 1 16.54 -2.74 10.23
N THR A 2 16.46 -3.54 9.17
CA THR A 2 17.42 -3.48 8.06
C THR A 2 16.98 -2.40 7.08
N LYS A 3 17.90 -1.52 6.69
CA LYS A 3 17.58 -0.48 5.71
C LYS A 3 17.60 -1.06 4.30
N VAL A 4 16.66 -0.63 3.46
CA VAL A 4 16.56 -1.08 2.06
C VAL A 4 17.84 -0.76 1.29
N ILE A 5 18.44 0.41 1.52
CA ILE A 5 19.69 0.78 0.84
C ILE A 5 20.84 -0.19 1.17
N ASP A 6 20.90 -0.68 2.40
CA ASP A 6 21.91 -1.67 2.79
C ASP A 6 21.64 -3.01 2.11
N ILE A 7 20.38 -3.40 1.97
CA ILE A 7 19.99 -4.61 1.24
C ILE A 7 20.47 -4.52 -0.22
N ILE A 8 20.20 -3.43 -0.89
CA ILE A 8 20.59 -3.22 -2.28
C ILE A 8 22.10 -3.27 -2.44
N ASN A 9 22.84 -2.60 -1.55
CA ASN A 9 24.30 -2.54 -1.64
C ASN A 9 24.99 -3.88 -1.35
N GLN A 10 24.36 -4.74 -0.56
CA GLN A 10 24.93 -6.05 -0.21
C GLN A 10 24.62 -7.13 -1.25
N LYS A 11 23.62 -6.93 -2.10
CA LYS A 11 23.25 -7.92 -3.11
C LYS A 11 24.22 -7.87 -4.28
N LYS A 12 24.84 -9.02 -4.58
CA LYS A 12 25.79 -9.19 -5.69
C LYS A 12 25.16 -9.88 -6.91
N ALA A 13 23.99 -10.47 -6.75
CA ALA A 13 23.23 -11.15 -7.80
C ALA A 13 21.88 -10.47 -7.98
N PRO A 14 21.26 -10.60 -9.15
CA PRO A 14 19.90 -10.10 -9.34
C PRO A 14 18.93 -10.67 -8.31
N PHE A 15 17.99 -9.86 -7.87
CA PHE A 15 16.92 -10.28 -6.98
C PHE A 15 15.59 -9.70 -7.45
N ALA A 16 14.49 -10.33 -7.04
CA ALA A 16 13.14 -9.86 -7.33
C ALA A 16 12.53 -9.21 -6.10
N SER A 17 11.81 -8.11 -6.29
CA SER A 17 10.91 -7.54 -5.30
C SER A 17 9.51 -7.54 -5.86
N PHE A 18 8.52 -7.39 -4.99
CA PHE A 18 7.11 -7.41 -5.37
C PHE A 18 6.46 -6.09 -5.04
N GLU A 19 5.48 -5.71 -5.84
CA GLU A 19 4.67 -4.54 -5.61
C GLU A 19 3.23 -4.98 -5.38
N LEU A 20 2.63 -4.50 -4.31
CA LEU A 20 1.29 -4.89 -3.91
C LEU A 20 0.38 -3.67 -3.84
N VAL A 21 -0.88 -3.89 -4.14
CA VAL A 21 -1.93 -2.88 -4.04
C VAL A 21 -2.66 -3.07 -2.71
N PRO A 22 -2.85 -2.01 -1.90
CA PRO A 22 -3.62 -2.13 -0.67
C PRO A 22 -5.04 -2.61 -0.95
N PRO A 23 -5.66 -3.38 -0.04
CA PRO A 23 -7.05 -3.78 -0.21
C PRO A 23 -7.98 -2.57 -0.14
N LEU A 24 -9.18 -2.71 -0.67
CA LEU A 24 -10.22 -1.69 -0.51
C LEU A 24 -10.62 -1.57 0.97
N LYS A 25 -10.99 -0.38 1.41
CA LYS A 25 -11.51 -0.18 2.76
C LYS A 25 -12.73 -1.07 2.99
N GLY A 26 -12.79 -1.68 4.16
CA GLY A 26 -13.85 -2.63 4.51
C GLY A 26 -13.57 -4.06 4.05
N SER A 27 -12.51 -4.29 3.25
CA SER A 27 -12.07 -5.65 2.91
C SER A 27 -11.26 -6.27 4.04
N ASP A 28 -11.26 -7.60 4.08
CA ASP A 28 -10.49 -8.33 5.07
C ASP A 28 -8.99 -8.28 4.71
N ILE A 29 -8.17 -7.76 5.62
CA ILE A 29 -6.72 -7.71 5.44
C ILE A 29 -6.09 -9.10 5.31
N ASN A 30 -6.75 -10.13 5.77
CA ASN A 30 -6.27 -11.50 5.63
C ASN A 30 -6.15 -11.94 4.16
N LYS A 31 -6.91 -11.33 3.26
CA LYS A 31 -6.75 -11.57 1.82
C LYS A 31 -5.38 -11.09 1.34
N LEU A 32 -4.93 -9.94 1.83
CA LEU A 32 -3.60 -9.42 1.50
C LEU A 32 -2.52 -10.33 2.10
N TYR A 33 -2.66 -10.74 3.35
CA TYR A 33 -1.71 -11.64 3.98
C TYR A 33 -1.64 -12.98 3.26
N GLY A 34 -2.76 -13.51 2.81
CA GLY A 34 -2.82 -14.74 2.02
C GLY A 34 -2.13 -14.63 0.67
N ALA A 35 -2.11 -13.43 0.08
CA ALA A 35 -1.36 -13.18 -1.16
C ALA A 35 0.14 -13.06 -0.91
N ILE A 36 0.55 -12.52 0.24
CA ILE A 36 1.97 -12.33 0.59
C ILE A 36 2.63 -13.64 1.00
N GLU A 37 1.91 -14.48 1.71
CA GLU A 37 2.48 -15.71 2.30
C GLU A 37 3.21 -16.58 1.26
N PRO A 38 2.64 -16.91 0.08
CA PRO A 38 3.38 -17.68 -0.92
C PRO A 38 4.55 -16.92 -1.53
N LEU A 39 4.54 -15.58 -1.52
CA LEU A 39 5.65 -14.78 -2.04
C LEU A 39 6.88 -14.88 -1.12
N MET A 40 6.68 -15.16 0.15
CA MET A 40 7.78 -15.30 1.11
C MET A 40 8.69 -16.50 0.80
N GLU A 41 8.21 -17.49 0.03
CA GLU A 41 9.05 -18.60 -0.43
C GLU A 41 10.21 -18.13 -1.30
N PHE A 42 10.05 -17.01 -2.00
CA PHE A 42 11.10 -16.42 -2.84
C PHE A 42 12.07 -15.55 -2.06
N ALA A 43 11.87 -15.42 -0.75
CA ALA A 43 12.68 -14.58 0.15
C ALA A 43 12.93 -13.17 -0.44
N PRO A 44 11.88 -12.43 -0.80
CA PRO A 44 12.09 -11.09 -1.36
C PRO A 44 12.79 -10.21 -0.33
N PRO A 45 13.78 -9.39 -0.72
CA PRO A 45 14.48 -8.53 0.22
C PRO A 45 13.61 -7.41 0.74
N PHE A 46 12.65 -6.96 -0.05
CA PHE A 46 11.64 -5.97 0.35
C PHE A 46 10.41 -6.08 -0.55
N ILE A 47 9.32 -5.48 -0.09
CA ILE A 47 8.03 -5.43 -0.80
C ILE A 47 7.63 -3.96 -0.88
N ASN A 48 7.05 -3.55 -2.01
CA ASN A 48 6.53 -2.21 -2.23
C ASN A 48 5.00 -2.21 -2.09
N ILE A 49 4.46 -1.20 -1.42
CA ILE A 49 3.02 -0.97 -1.31
C ILE A 49 2.68 0.32 -2.04
N THR A 50 1.77 0.24 -3.01
CA THR A 50 1.39 1.38 -3.81
C THR A 50 0.48 2.33 -3.04
N PHE A 51 0.49 3.60 -3.43
CA PHE A 51 -0.39 4.63 -2.90
C PHE A 51 -1.50 4.92 -3.91
N HIS A 52 -2.72 5.05 -3.41
CA HIS A 52 -3.89 5.40 -4.24
C HIS A 52 -4.54 6.67 -3.71
N ARG A 53 -4.70 7.64 -4.60
CA ARG A 53 -5.35 8.90 -4.27
C ARG A 53 -6.82 8.70 -4.00
N ASP A 54 -7.40 9.63 -3.23
CA ASP A 54 -8.83 9.73 -3.09
C ASP A 54 -9.46 10.04 -4.45
N GLU A 55 -10.60 9.44 -4.69
CA GLU A 55 -11.39 9.71 -5.90
C GLU A 55 -12.42 10.80 -5.62
N VAL A 56 -12.75 11.56 -6.66
CA VAL A 56 -13.78 12.60 -6.60
C VAL A 56 -14.96 12.16 -7.45
N GLU A 57 -16.13 12.18 -6.85
CA GLU A 57 -17.39 11.93 -7.56
C GLU A 57 -18.32 13.12 -7.41
N PHE A 58 -19.15 13.32 -8.42
CA PHE A 58 -20.24 14.31 -8.38
C PHE A 58 -21.55 13.56 -8.24
N ARG A 59 -22.28 13.83 -7.15
CA ARG A 59 -23.55 13.18 -6.86
C ARG A 59 -24.69 14.18 -6.98
N GLN A 60 -25.79 13.75 -7.60
CA GLN A 60 -26.97 14.57 -7.70
C GLN A 60 -27.69 14.67 -6.35
N THR A 61 -28.00 15.89 -5.93
CA THR A 61 -28.75 16.14 -4.69
C THR A 61 -30.25 16.15 -4.96
N ALA A 62 -31.06 16.18 -3.88
CA ALA A 62 -32.53 16.17 -4.02
C ALA A 62 -33.08 17.36 -4.76
N ASP A 63 -32.39 18.50 -4.78
CA ASP A 63 -32.81 19.73 -5.48
C ASP A 63 -32.34 19.78 -6.94
N GLY A 64 -31.70 18.72 -7.45
CA GLY A 64 -31.24 18.64 -8.82
C GLY A 64 -29.83 19.18 -9.06
N THR A 65 -29.18 19.75 -8.06
CA THR A 65 -27.80 20.17 -8.16
C THR A 65 -26.83 19.00 -7.93
N PHE A 66 -25.54 19.22 -8.19
CA PHE A 66 -24.50 18.20 -7.94
C PHE A 66 -23.61 18.67 -6.82
N GLU A 67 -23.23 17.74 -5.94
CA GLU A 67 -22.21 17.97 -4.92
C GLU A 67 -20.95 17.18 -5.23
N LYS A 68 -19.80 17.76 -4.89
CA LYS A 68 -18.50 17.11 -5.01
C LYS A 68 -18.26 16.26 -3.76
N VAL A 69 -18.04 14.97 -3.97
CA VAL A 69 -17.76 14.02 -2.88
C VAL A 69 -16.40 13.43 -3.08
N THR A 70 -15.56 13.49 -2.05
CA THR A 70 -14.24 12.85 -2.04
C THR A 70 -14.37 11.48 -1.41
N ILE A 71 -13.94 10.44 -2.14
CA ILE A 71 -14.03 9.06 -1.69
C ILE A 71 -12.63 8.48 -1.53
N THR A 72 -12.33 8.00 -0.32
CA THR A 72 -11.10 7.28 -0.02
C THR A 72 -11.41 5.79 -0.07
N LYS A 73 -11.05 5.13 -1.17
CA LYS A 73 -11.35 3.71 -1.39
C LYS A 73 -10.35 2.76 -0.75
N ARG A 74 -9.12 3.21 -0.53
CA ARG A 74 -8.04 2.36 -0.02
C ARG A 74 -7.40 2.99 1.22
N PRO A 75 -6.92 2.17 2.17
CA PRO A 75 -6.18 2.69 3.30
C PRO A 75 -4.84 3.25 2.85
N GLY A 76 -4.24 4.08 3.70
CA GLY A 76 -2.92 4.64 3.43
C GLY A 76 -1.83 3.57 3.36
N SER A 77 -0.86 3.76 2.46
CA SER A 77 0.22 2.81 2.23
C SER A 77 1.08 2.59 3.47
N VAL A 78 1.28 3.63 4.29
CA VAL A 78 2.10 3.53 5.51
C VAL A 78 1.47 2.59 6.55
N ALA A 79 0.16 2.68 6.74
CA ALA A 79 -0.55 1.81 7.67
C ALA A 79 -0.48 0.34 7.25
N ILE A 80 -0.66 0.08 5.96
CA ILE A 80 -0.57 -1.26 5.41
C ILE A 80 0.87 -1.79 5.51
N ALA A 81 1.87 -0.96 5.21
CA ALA A 81 3.27 -1.34 5.36
C ALA A 81 3.60 -1.76 6.80
N ALA A 82 3.14 -0.99 7.78
CA ALA A 82 3.35 -1.31 9.19
C ALA A 82 2.70 -2.64 9.58
N ALA A 83 1.49 -2.91 9.09
CA ALA A 83 0.80 -4.16 9.35
C ALA A 83 1.54 -5.37 8.76
N ILE A 84 2.05 -5.25 7.54
CA ILE A 84 2.82 -6.32 6.88
C ILE A 84 4.12 -6.59 7.63
N MET A 85 4.86 -5.55 7.99
CA MET A 85 6.13 -5.69 8.72
C MET A 85 5.96 -6.35 10.09
N LYS A 86 4.81 -6.15 10.71
CA LYS A 86 4.48 -6.81 11.98
C LYS A 86 4.18 -8.29 11.79
N ARG A 87 3.61 -8.66 10.66
CA ARG A 87 3.16 -10.03 10.38
C ARG A 87 4.24 -10.89 9.72
N PHE A 88 5.07 -10.30 8.86
CA PHE A 88 6.07 -11.02 8.08
C PHE A 88 7.47 -10.45 8.29
N PRO A 89 8.52 -11.30 8.25
CA PRO A 89 9.90 -10.84 8.42
C PRO A 89 10.44 -10.26 7.10
N VAL A 90 9.87 -9.15 6.63
CA VAL A 90 10.23 -8.52 5.36
C VAL A 90 10.19 -6.99 5.54
N GLU A 91 11.12 -6.29 4.87
CA GLU A 91 11.08 -4.84 4.80
C GLU A 91 10.02 -4.41 3.79
N VAL A 92 9.31 -3.33 4.10
CA VAL A 92 8.25 -2.81 3.24
C VAL A 92 8.51 -1.35 2.91
N VAL A 93 8.40 -1.01 1.64
CA VAL A 93 8.56 0.36 1.13
C VAL A 93 7.18 0.90 0.78
N PRO A 94 6.60 1.79 1.61
CA PRO A 94 5.33 2.42 1.26
C PRO A 94 5.55 3.53 0.25
N HIS A 95 4.77 3.54 -0.82
CA HIS A 95 4.78 4.62 -1.79
C HIS A 95 3.92 5.78 -1.29
N LEU A 96 4.35 6.99 -1.56
CA LEU A 96 3.60 8.21 -1.24
C LEU A 96 3.49 9.06 -2.51
N ILE A 97 2.31 9.64 -2.71
CA ILE A 97 2.08 10.62 -3.76
C ILE A 97 1.83 11.95 -3.07
N CYS A 98 2.69 12.93 -3.31
CA CYS A 98 2.64 14.20 -2.60
C CYS A 98 1.43 15.07 -2.97
N GLY A 99 0.91 14.92 -4.21
CA GLY A 99 -0.29 15.63 -4.63
C GLY A 99 -1.55 14.98 -4.05
N GLY A 100 -2.36 15.74 -3.33
CA GLY A 100 -3.62 15.26 -2.77
C GLY A 100 -3.51 14.44 -1.50
N ALA A 101 -2.30 14.22 -0.98
CA ALA A 101 -2.12 13.54 0.29
C ALA A 101 -2.32 14.50 1.46
N SER A 102 -2.85 13.97 2.58
CA SER A 102 -3.02 14.72 3.81
C SER A 102 -2.26 14.02 4.94
N LYS A 103 -2.15 14.71 6.09
CA LYS A 103 -1.52 14.14 7.28
C LYS A 103 -2.26 12.93 7.85
N HIS A 104 -3.47 12.67 7.39
CA HIS A 104 -4.28 11.53 7.85
C HIS A 104 -4.12 10.28 6.97
N GLN A 105 -3.30 10.34 5.94
CA GLN A 105 -3.07 9.24 5.00
C GLN A 105 -1.75 8.51 5.21
#